data_6e82e769db2e6c9e00d5cb21e7632a3e
#
_entry.id   6e82e769db2e6c9e00d5cb21e7632a3e
#
_cell.length_a   1.000
_cell.length_b   1.000
_cell.length_c   1.000
_cell.angle_alpha   90.00
_cell.angle_beta   90.00
_cell.angle_gamma   90.00
#
_symmetry.space_group_name_H-M   'P 1'
#
loop_
_entity.id
_entity.type
_entity.pdbx_description
1 polymer ?
#
loop_
_entity_poly.entity_id
_entity_poly.type
_entity_poly.pdbx_seq_one_letter_code
_entity_poly.pdbx_strand_id
1 'polypeptide(L)'
;MHEQIKKVASCLYSVKTVIAAVLMLFVVGTGTAFAQQSSRTITGKVLDENNQPMPGVTIIIDGTTKGTMTGPDGTFVLEQVPAGSTVIVSCIGYTNQVLPEGKSDYQIKLVPDSEMLEETVVVAFGQQKKISVTGAISTVASADLRKTTSTRLDNALAGRVTGLTSMQSGGGQPGVDGATMYLRGAATTNGKSPLILVDGVERDNIRTVDMNEVESISVLKDASATALYGVQGANGVILIQTRKGQKGKAQLSISFDQSWTSFTKEPDRLHSWEYCELRNEALSNDGLDAQFSEEIIAKYKNPLLGLDPTSPDYDNQVTMRKAVYCDNDFYRMYLKKNTPQSRANVNISGGTDFVNYFVNVGYIHQGGNLNTESPDYLGYNPQCYMDRLSLRSNLDFHITKSLTASLNIASYAENVNMPAVGALYGGNPAADGNQQWMITDLIYQSQTILPISPGPTTSSEFGVESGHIIDYNYLDRSAFEIINRRGFHTNKRKNLNTQFSLNWDLSELVTKGLSITGMAAYDTYNRGILEGLKQEQTYYATVDYNNDSLSYSLHNSATSPLTMSSWRSSNYQLYVQGSVNYARTFGKHNVTGMVGVQKVLGDDSGRDSLQRYRYGGARHIFI
;
A
#
# COMPACT_ATOMS: atom_id res chain seq x y z
N MET A 1 34.27 -5.04 11.66
CA MET A 1 32.83 -4.76 11.48
C MET A 1 32.58 -3.34 10.93
N HIS A 2 33.32 -2.34 11.35
CA HIS A 2 33.21 -0.94 10.87
C HIS A 2 33.60 -0.75 9.38
N GLU A 3 34.53 -1.53 8.86
CA GLU A 3 34.95 -1.46 7.44
C GLU A 3 33.95 -2.12 6.46
N GLN A 4 33.24 -3.12 6.89
CA GLN A 4 32.22 -3.75 6.04
C GLN A 4 30.98 -2.86 5.87
N ILE A 5 30.63 -2.07 6.89
CA ILE A 5 29.52 -1.10 6.83
C ILE A 5 29.86 0.06 5.89
N LYS A 6 31.12 0.54 5.90
CA LYS A 6 31.59 1.56 4.95
C LYS A 6 31.59 1.07 3.49
N LYS A 7 31.87 -0.20 3.22
CA LYS A 7 31.82 -0.77 1.86
C LYS A 7 30.37 -0.91 1.34
N VAL A 8 29.41 -1.21 2.20
CA VAL A 8 27.99 -1.25 1.81
C VAL A 8 27.43 0.15 1.56
N ALA A 9 27.81 1.13 2.37
CA ALA A 9 27.43 2.53 2.16
C ALA A 9 28.06 3.10 0.89
N SER A 10 29.30 2.76 0.54
CA SER A 10 29.95 3.19 -0.71
C SER A 10 29.33 2.53 -1.95
N CYS A 11 28.82 1.31 -1.83
CA CYS A 11 28.11 0.64 -2.92
C CYS A 11 26.75 1.28 -3.21
N LEU A 12 26.02 1.74 -2.18
CA LEU A 12 24.76 2.49 -2.32
C LEU A 12 24.97 3.90 -2.90
N TYR A 13 26.10 4.56 -2.60
CA TYR A 13 26.48 5.83 -3.22
C TYR A 13 26.82 5.67 -4.69
N SER A 14 27.47 4.57 -5.06
CA SER A 14 27.81 4.22 -6.44
C SER A 14 26.57 3.98 -7.31
N VAL A 15 25.51 3.37 -6.77
CA VAL A 15 24.25 3.15 -7.49
C VAL A 15 23.50 4.46 -7.74
N LYS A 16 23.52 5.40 -6.78
CA LYS A 16 22.92 6.74 -6.97
C LYS A 16 23.65 7.56 -8.04
N THR A 17 24.97 7.46 -8.10
CA THR A 17 25.78 8.15 -9.13
C THR A 17 25.62 7.55 -10.52
N VAL A 18 25.44 6.24 -10.63
CA VAL A 18 25.19 5.57 -11.91
C VAL A 18 23.80 5.90 -12.45
N ILE A 19 22.78 5.97 -11.60
CA ILE A 19 21.43 6.38 -12.00
C ILE A 19 21.40 7.84 -12.43
N ALA A 20 22.11 8.74 -11.74
CA ALA A 20 22.23 10.14 -12.12
C ALA A 20 23.00 10.33 -13.43
N ALA A 21 24.04 9.53 -13.68
CA ALA A 21 24.81 9.57 -14.93
C ALA A 21 24.01 9.03 -16.12
N VAL A 22 23.20 8.00 -15.94
CA VAL A 22 22.30 7.47 -16.99
C VAL A 22 21.18 8.46 -17.30
N LEU A 23 20.65 9.18 -16.30
CA LEU A 23 19.67 10.25 -16.52
C LEU A 23 20.25 11.47 -17.24
N MET A 24 21.52 11.83 -16.98
CA MET A 24 22.18 12.93 -17.72
C MET A 24 22.54 12.57 -19.17
N LEU A 25 22.83 11.32 -19.49
CA LEU A 25 23.12 10.88 -20.87
C LEU A 25 21.89 10.92 -21.78
N PHE A 26 20.67 10.89 -21.22
CA PHE A 26 19.42 10.98 -21.99
C PHE A 26 19.05 12.43 -22.39
N VAL A 27 19.62 13.46 -21.77
CA VAL A 27 19.26 14.87 -22.00
C VAL A 27 20.11 15.54 -23.10
N VAL A 28 21.23 14.95 -23.51
CA VAL A 28 22.19 15.59 -24.42
C VAL A 28 22.07 15.13 -25.88
N GLY A 29 21.11 14.22 -26.20
CA GLY A 29 21.07 13.52 -27.51
C GLY A 29 20.03 14.00 -28.54
N THR A 30 19.35 15.14 -28.39
CA THR A 30 18.36 15.57 -29.40
C THR A 30 18.71 16.90 -30.06
N GLY A 31 19.73 16.86 -30.94
CA GLY A 31 19.91 17.87 -31.98
C GLY A 31 18.96 17.53 -33.14
N THR A 32 17.84 18.22 -33.24
CA THR A 32 16.87 18.03 -34.33
C THR A 32 17.37 18.73 -35.60
N ALA A 33 17.74 17.95 -36.62
CA ALA A 33 17.83 18.43 -38.00
C ALA A 33 16.40 18.61 -38.53
N PHE A 34 15.96 19.84 -38.78
CA PHE A 34 14.72 20.12 -39.49
C PHE A 34 14.90 19.80 -40.97
N ALA A 35 14.50 18.62 -41.40
CA ALA A 35 14.23 18.34 -42.80
C ALA A 35 12.84 18.91 -43.15
N GLN A 36 12.76 19.73 -44.17
CA GLN A 36 11.52 20.28 -44.71
C GLN A 36 10.69 19.14 -45.29
N GLN A 37 9.75 18.61 -44.53
CA GLN A 37 8.91 17.48 -44.88
C GLN A 37 7.67 18.01 -45.63
N SER A 38 7.46 17.53 -46.86
CA SER A 38 6.25 17.82 -47.63
C SER A 38 5.02 17.35 -46.88
N SER A 39 4.10 18.25 -46.56
CA SER A 39 2.84 17.95 -45.89
C SER A 39 1.71 17.80 -46.93
N ARG A 40 0.80 16.88 -46.68
CA ARG A 40 -0.40 16.65 -47.51
C ARG A 40 -1.68 16.87 -46.67
N THR A 41 -2.77 17.17 -47.34
CA THR A 41 -4.10 17.20 -46.73
C THR A 41 -4.84 15.89 -47.05
N ILE A 42 -5.45 15.29 -46.06
CA ILE A 42 -6.26 14.07 -46.14
C ILE A 42 -7.71 14.44 -45.87
N THR A 43 -8.58 14.01 -46.77
CA THR A 43 -10.04 14.15 -46.64
C THR A 43 -10.70 12.78 -46.63
N GLY A 44 -11.92 12.70 -46.15
CA GLY A 44 -12.68 11.46 -46.25
C GLY A 44 -14.00 11.52 -45.52
N LYS A 45 -14.71 10.40 -45.62
CA LYS A 45 -16.00 10.16 -44.98
C LYS A 45 -15.97 8.87 -44.20
N VAL A 46 -16.47 8.91 -42.97
CA VAL A 46 -16.56 7.76 -42.06
C VAL A 46 -18.03 7.32 -41.96
N LEU A 47 -18.25 6.03 -42.16
CA LEU A 47 -19.55 5.37 -42.16
C LEU A 47 -19.58 4.24 -41.12
N ASP A 48 -20.76 3.94 -40.58
CA ASP A 48 -21.01 2.75 -39.76
C ASP A 48 -21.24 1.47 -40.61
N GLU A 49 -21.53 0.36 -39.94
CA GLU A 49 -21.86 -0.93 -40.60
C GLU A 49 -23.10 -0.87 -41.47
N ASN A 50 -23.99 0.08 -41.23
CA ASN A 50 -25.24 0.29 -42.01
C ASN A 50 -25.10 1.37 -43.09
N ASN A 51 -23.84 1.82 -43.36
CA ASN A 51 -23.50 2.89 -44.30
C ASN A 51 -24.09 4.27 -43.93
N GLN A 52 -24.35 4.52 -42.63
CA GLN A 52 -24.75 5.84 -42.13
C GLN A 52 -23.54 6.67 -41.74
N PRO A 53 -23.57 8.01 -41.95
CA PRO A 53 -22.46 8.89 -41.55
C PRO A 53 -22.24 8.86 -40.05
N MET A 54 -20.98 8.78 -39.63
CA MET A 54 -20.58 8.78 -38.21
C MET A 54 -19.99 10.13 -37.79
N PRO A 55 -20.71 10.94 -37.01
CA PRO A 55 -20.14 12.18 -36.40
C PRO A 55 -19.27 11.86 -35.18
N GLY A 56 -18.30 12.75 -34.91
CA GLY A 56 -17.48 12.65 -33.68
C GLY A 56 -16.41 11.55 -33.69
N VAL A 57 -16.12 10.95 -34.85
CA VAL A 57 -14.99 10.01 -34.99
C VAL A 57 -13.67 10.78 -34.96
N THR A 58 -12.71 10.34 -34.18
CA THR A 58 -11.39 10.96 -34.04
C THR A 58 -10.42 10.41 -35.08
N ILE A 59 -9.74 11.30 -35.81
CA ILE A 59 -8.71 11.00 -36.79
C ILE A 59 -7.42 11.65 -36.31
N ILE A 60 -6.37 10.88 -35.98
CA ILE A 60 -5.09 11.36 -35.45
C ILE A 60 -3.92 10.83 -36.26
N ILE A 61 -2.86 11.62 -36.29
CA ILE A 61 -1.55 11.19 -36.81
C ILE A 61 -0.84 10.44 -35.69
N ASP A 62 -0.52 9.17 -35.92
CA ASP A 62 0.13 8.32 -34.92
C ASP A 62 1.40 8.94 -34.33
N GLY A 63 1.56 8.85 -33.01
CA GLY A 63 2.68 9.44 -32.29
C GLY A 63 2.64 10.98 -32.13
N THR A 64 1.55 11.65 -32.51
CA THR A 64 1.40 13.10 -32.39
C THR A 64 0.10 13.50 -31.68
N THR A 65 -0.01 14.78 -31.29
CA THR A 65 -1.26 15.38 -30.77
C THR A 65 -2.11 16.02 -31.88
N LYS A 66 -1.69 15.92 -33.16
CA LYS A 66 -2.42 16.50 -34.29
C LYS A 66 -3.50 15.55 -34.77
N GLY A 67 -4.73 16.03 -34.82
CA GLY A 67 -5.88 15.27 -35.28
C GLY A 67 -7.08 16.16 -35.60
N THR A 68 -8.14 15.54 -36.11
CA THR A 68 -9.43 16.17 -36.42
C THR A 68 -10.56 15.22 -36.01
N MET A 69 -11.79 15.70 -36.02
CA MET A 69 -12.99 14.89 -35.81
C MET A 69 -13.95 15.00 -36.99
N THR A 70 -14.74 13.95 -37.22
CA THR A 70 -15.78 13.98 -38.26
C THR A 70 -16.90 14.94 -37.88
N GLY A 71 -17.37 15.70 -38.86
CA GLY A 71 -18.54 16.54 -38.79
C GLY A 71 -19.88 15.75 -38.71
N PRO A 72 -21.03 16.46 -38.61
CA PRO A 72 -22.35 15.81 -38.53
C PRO A 72 -22.70 14.91 -39.72
N ASP A 73 -22.10 15.16 -40.87
CA ASP A 73 -22.23 14.40 -42.12
C ASP A 73 -21.21 13.27 -42.29
N GLY A 74 -20.41 13.02 -41.25
CA GLY A 74 -19.35 12.01 -41.21
C GLY A 74 -18.09 12.39 -42.00
N THR A 75 -17.97 13.59 -42.53
CA THR A 75 -16.78 14.05 -43.30
C THR A 75 -15.70 14.62 -42.37
N PHE A 76 -14.43 14.50 -42.82
CA PHE A 76 -13.29 15.09 -42.10
C PHE A 76 -12.28 15.67 -43.07
N VAL A 77 -11.51 16.63 -42.56
CA VAL A 77 -10.34 17.19 -43.23
C VAL A 77 -9.19 17.21 -42.21
N LEU A 78 -8.08 16.57 -42.54
CA LEU A 78 -6.86 16.57 -41.73
C LEU A 78 -5.72 17.21 -42.54
N GLU A 79 -5.34 18.41 -42.16
CA GLU A 79 -4.31 19.21 -42.83
C GLU A 79 -2.90 18.94 -42.28
N GLN A 80 -1.91 19.26 -43.08
CA GLN A 80 -0.48 19.18 -42.68
C GLN A 80 -0.03 17.79 -42.19
N VAL A 81 -0.48 16.73 -42.83
CA VAL A 81 -0.02 15.36 -42.57
C VAL A 81 1.36 15.17 -43.20
N PRO A 82 2.42 14.88 -42.42
CA PRO A 82 3.75 14.63 -42.98
C PRO A 82 3.72 13.38 -43.87
N ALA A 83 4.52 13.41 -44.95
CA ALA A 83 4.68 12.23 -45.82
C ALA A 83 5.29 11.06 -44.99
N GLY A 84 4.72 9.85 -45.13
CA GLY A 84 5.14 8.66 -44.36
C GLY A 84 4.53 8.54 -42.97
N SER A 85 3.62 9.45 -42.57
CA SER A 85 2.93 9.34 -41.30
C SER A 85 1.73 8.39 -41.36
N THR A 86 1.58 7.55 -40.37
CA THR A 86 0.43 6.68 -40.16
C THR A 86 -0.73 7.48 -39.57
N VAL A 87 -1.93 7.36 -40.15
CA VAL A 87 -3.14 8.01 -39.63
C VAL A 87 -4.08 6.95 -39.07
N ILE A 88 -4.52 7.16 -37.84
CA ILE A 88 -5.42 6.25 -37.12
C ILE A 88 -6.78 6.91 -37.00
N VAL A 89 -7.82 6.13 -37.35
CA VAL A 89 -9.23 6.48 -37.18
C VAL A 89 -9.76 5.71 -35.99
N SER A 90 -10.28 6.41 -34.99
CA SER A 90 -10.74 5.83 -33.72
C SER A 90 -12.13 6.35 -33.34
N CYS A 91 -13.01 5.45 -32.92
CA CYS A 91 -14.32 5.79 -32.37
C CYS A 91 -14.66 4.83 -31.25
N ILE A 92 -15.27 5.35 -30.18
CA ILE A 92 -15.71 4.51 -29.05
C ILE A 92 -16.73 3.48 -29.57
N GLY A 93 -16.46 2.20 -29.34
CA GLY A 93 -17.32 1.10 -29.80
C GLY A 93 -16.98 0.52 -31.15
N TYR A 94 -15.89 0.97 -31.77
CA TYR A 94 -15.44 0.51 -33.08
C TYR A 94 -13.94 0.18 -33.08
N THR A 95 -13.55 -0.79 -33.91
CA THR A 95 -12.16 -1.19 -34.09
C THR A 95 -11.37 -0.04 -34.73
N ASN A 96 -10.23 0.33 -34.17
CA ASN A 96 -9.34 1.34 -34.74
C ASN A 96 -8.87 0.90 -36.13
N GLN A 97 -8.96 1.79 -37.12
CA GLN A 97 -8.46 1.55 -38.48
C GLN A 97 -7.25 2.44 -38.77
N VAL A 98 -6.25 1.82 -39.38
CA VAL A 98 -5.07 2.52 -39.91
C VAL A 98 -5.31 2.82 -41.38
N LEU A 99 -5.19 4.09 -41.76
CA LEU A 99 -5.37 4.46 -43.18
C LEU A 99 -4.13 4.07 -43.98
N PRO A 100 -4.30 3.37 -45.10
CA PRO A 100 -3.17 3.04 -45.96
C PRO A 100 -2.54 4.29 -46.57
N GLU A 101 -1.24 4.29 -46.75
CA GLU A 101 -0.53 5.42 -47.37
C GLU A 101 -0.90 5.59 -48.85
N GLY A 102 -0.78 6.83 -49.36
CA GLY A 102 -0.82 7.11 -50.80
C GLY A 102 -2.12 7.68 -51.35
N LYS A 103 -3.20 7.74 -50.57
CA LYS A 103 -4.49 8.36 -50.97
C LYS A 103 -4.68 9.70 -50.28
N SER A 104 -5.43 10.60 -50.89
CA SER A 104 -5.81 11.90 -50.31
C SER A 104 -7.28 11.92 -49.88
N ASP A 105 -8.09 11.01 -50.39
CA ASP A 105 -9.51 10.90 -50.08
C ASP A 105 -9.86 9.46 -49.70
N TYR A 106 -10.54 9.31 -48.54
CA TYR A 106 -10.85 8.01 -47.94
C TYR A 106 -12.33 7.87 -47.66
N GLN A 107 -12.87 6.75 -48.04
CA GLN A 107 -14.15 6.28 -47.57
C GLN A 107 -13.91 5.15 -46.57
N ILE A 108 -14.20 5.41 -45.28
CA ILE A 108 -13.84 4.54 -44.18
C ILE A 108 -15.15 3.94 -43.63
N LYS A 109 -15.22 2.63 -43.61
CA LYS A 109 -16.31 1.92 -42.94
C LYS A 109 -15.79 1.32 -41.66
N LEU A 110 -16.21 1.86 -40.51
CA LEU A 110 -15.84 1.32 -39.22
C LEU A 110 -16.63 0.04 -38.93
N VAL A 111 -15.92 -0.94 -38.42
CA VAL A 111 -16.52 -2.21 -37.97
C VAL A 111 -16.74 -2.08 -36.49
N PRO A 112 -17.96 -2.36 -35.97
CA PRO A 112 -18.16 -2.39 -34.51
C PRO A 112 -17.13 -3.30 -33.88
N ASP A 113 -16.52 -2.83 -32.80
CA ASP A 113 -15.67 -3.66 -32.02
C ASP A 113 -16.53 -4.71 -31.31
N SER A 114 -16.76 -5.85 -32.01
CA SER A 114 -17.47 -6.98 -31.43
C SER A 114 -16.69 -7.67 -30.31
N GLU A 115 -15.40 -7.30 -30.13
CA GLU A 115 -14.63 -7.55 -28.92
C GLU A 115 -14.86 -6.49 -27.84
N MET A 116 -15.82 -5.55 -28.05
CA MET A 116 -16.25 -4.68 -26.96
C MET A 116 -16.80 -5.55 -25.85
N LEU A 117 -15.82 -6.03 -25.05
CA LEU A 117 -16.03 -6.33 -23.67
C LEU A 117 -17.18 -7.33 -23.42
N GLU A 118 -17.03 -8.52 -23.89
CA GLU A 118 -17.47 -9.62 -23.06
C GLU A 118 -16.61 -9.56 -21.80
N GLU A 119 -17.01 -8.66 -20.87
CA GLU A 119 -16.35 -8.50 -19.58
C GLU A 119 -16.29 -9.89 -18.91
N THR A 120 -15.14 -10.55 -19.09
CA THR A 120 -14.90 -11.85 -18.50
C THR A 120 -14.59 -11.62 -17.03
N VAL A 121 -15.34 -12.30 -16.19
CA VAL A 121 -15.14 -12.27 -14.74
C VAL A 121 -14.39 -13.54 -14.35
N VAL A 122 -13.36 -13.41 -13.55
CA VAL A 122 -12.74 -14.57 -12.93
C VAL A 122 -13.72 -15.13 -11.91
N VAL A 123 -14.12 -16.36 -12.13
CA VAL A 123 -14.89 -17.16 -11.17
C VAL A 123 -13.98 -18.28 -10.70
N ALA A 124 -14.35 -18.92 -9.60
CA ALA A 124 -13.62 -20.05 -9.04
C ALA A 124 -13.05 -20.96 -10.13
N PHE A 125 -11.73 -21.07 -10.19
CA PHE A 125 -10.96 -21.93 -11.11
C PHE A 125 -11.12 -21.70 -12.62
N GLY A 126 -11.72 -20.56 -13.06
CA GLY A 126 -11.89 -20.26 -14.47
C GLY A 126 -12.30 -18.82 -14.76
N GLN A 127 -12.47 -18.53 -16.06
CA GLN A 127 -13.02 -17.25 -16.52
C GLN A 127 -14.42 -17.53 -17.11
N GLN A 128 -15.40 -16.74 -16.72
CA GLN A 128 -16.75 -16.78 -17.28
C GLN A 128 -17.16 -15.40 -17.76
N LYS A 129 -18.04 -15.35 -18.76
CA LYS A 129 -18.64 -14.09 -19.19
C LYS A 129 -19.46 -13.52 -18.04
N LYS A 130 -19.29 -12.26 -17.71
CA LYS A 130 -20.01 -11.58 -16.62
C LYS A 130 -21.53 -11.78 -16.69
N ILE A 131 -22.07 -11.77 -17.89
CA ILE A 131 -23.50 -12.00 -18.17
C ILE A 131 -23.98 -13.42 -17.81
N SER A 132 -23.07 -14.39 -17.74
CA SER A 132 -23.38 -15.79 -17.42
C SER A 132 -23.27 -16.10 -15.94
N VAL A 133 -22.82 -15.16 -15.13
CA VAL A 133 -22.62 -15.37 -13.68
C VAL A 133 -23.90 -14.99 -12.95
N THR A 134 -24.49 -15.97 -12.27
CA THR A 134 -25.73 -15.80 -11.49
C THR A 134 -25.49 -15.23 -10.10
N GLY A 135 -24.23 -15.19 -9.62
CA GLY A 135 -23.85 -14.68 -8.29
C GLY A 135 -23.54 -13.19 -8.28
N ALA A 136 -23.65 -12.52 -7.10
CA ALA A 136 -23.26 -11.13 -6.93
C ALA A 136 -21.73 -11.00 -6.94
N ILE A 137 -21.16 -10.62 -8.08
CA ILE A 137 -19.73 -10.36 -8.26
C ILE A 137 -19.52 -8.86 -8.47
N SER A 138 -18.50 -8.30 -7.79
CA SER A 138 -18.01 -6.96 -8.10
C SER A 138 -16.59 -7.06 -8.64
N THR A 139 -16.31 -6.35 -9.72
CA THR A 139 -14.98 -6.29 -10.34
C THR A 139 -14.39 -4.90 -10.21
N VAL A 140 -13.08 -4.82 -10.00
CA VAL A 140 -12.30 -3.59 -9.99
C VAL A 140 -11.17 -3.74 -11.01
N ALA A 141 -11.11 -2.84 -11.96
CA ALA A 141 -10.07 -2.84 -12.97
C ALA A 141 -8.77 -2.21 -12.46
N SER A 142 -7.65 -2.61 -13.03
CA SER A 142 -6.32 -2.08 -12.72
C SER A 142 -6.25 -0.55 -12.82
N ALA A 143 -6.94 0.05 -13.79
CA ALA A 143 -6.96 1.51 -13.98
C ALA A 143 -7.54 2.24 -12.76
N ASP A 144 -8.54 1.68 -12.10
CA ASP A 144 -9.16 2.28 -10.92
C ASP A 144 -8.28 2.13 -9.68
N LEU A 145 -7.57 1.01 -9.55
CA LEU A 145 -6.62 0.81 -8.45
C LEU A 145 -5.46 1.80 -8.50
N ARG A 146 -4.97 2.14 -9.70
CA ARG A 146 -3.84 3.06 -9.87
C ARG A 146 -4.18 4.54 -9.63
N LYS A 147 -5.44 4.90 -9.51
CA LYS A 147 -5.88 6.26 -9.16
C LYS A 147 -5.60 6.64 -7.70
N THR A 148 -5.20 5.68 -6.86
CA THR A 148 -4.90 5.92 -5.44
C THR A 148 -3.40 6.03 -5.20
N THR A 149 -3.00 6.88 -4.27
CA THR A 149 -1.62 7.01 -3.78
C THR A 149 -1.29 6.00 -2.68
N SER A 150 -2.26 5.18 -2.23
CA SER A 150 -2.02 4.16 -1.19
C SER A 150 -0.87 3.23 -1.59
N THR A 151 -0.04 2.84 -0.64
CA THR A 151 1.02 1.85 -0.83
C THR A 151 0.50 0.42 -0.74
N ARG A 152 -0.76 0.24 -0.33
CA ARG A 152 -1.35 -1.07 -0.01
C ARG A 152 -2.64 -1.30 -0.77
N LEU A 153 -2.78 -2.53 -1.27
CA LEU A 153 -3.94 -2.94 -2.05
C LEU A 153 -5.22 -3.04 -1.20
N ASP A 154 -5.12 -3.43 0.08
CA ASP A 154 -6.25 -3.48 1.02
C ASP A 154 -6.87 -2.10 1.25
N ASN A 155 -6.06 -1.07 1.41
CA ASN A 155 -6.52 0.32 1.51
C ASN A 155 -7.07 0.84 0.17
N ALA A 156 -6.47 0.43 -0.95
CA ALA A 156 -6.89 0.85 -2.29
C ALA A 156 -8.29 0.34 -2.68
N LEU A 157 -8.75 -0.76 -2.08
CA LEU A 157 -10.08 -1.34 -2.30
C LEU A 157 -11.19 -0.61 -1.55
N ALA A 158 -10.86 0.20 -0.54
CA ALA A 158 -11.84 0.96 0.24
C ALA A 158 -12.71 1.85 -0.67
N GLY A 159 -14.02 1.74 -0.55
CA GLY A 159 -14.99 2.52 -1.32
C GLY A 159 -15.12 2.16 -2.81
N ARG A 160 -14.32 1.19 -3.33
CA ARG A 160 -14.37 0.76 -4.73
C ARG A 160 -15.17 -0.53 -4.97
N VAL A 161 -15.35 -1.32 -3.94
CA VAL A 161 -16.09 -2.58 -4.00
C VAL A 161 -17.35 -2.45 -3.16
N THR A 162 -18.52 -2.56 -3.79
CA THR A 162 -19.79 -2.53 -3.06
C THR A 162 -19.88 -3.70 -2.07
N GLY A 163 -20.20 -3.42 -0.80
CA GLY A 163 -20.30 -4.40 0.27
C GLY A 163 -18.96 -4.84 0.88
N LEU A 164 -17.84 -4.26 0.46
CA LEU A 164 -16.55 -4.40 1.13
C LEU A 164 -16.35 -3.22 2.08
N THR A 165 -16.21 -3.51 3.36
CA THR A 165 -15.76 -2.55 4.37
C THR A 165 -14.27 -2.77 4.61
N SER A 166 -13.48 -1.72 4.46
CA SER A 166 -12.06 -1.72 4.73
C SER A 166 -11.78 -0.70 5.83
N MET A 167 -11.27 -1.16 6.95
CA MET A 167 -10.99 -0.35 8.13
C MET A 167 -9.48 -0.30 8.35
N GLN A 168 -8.88 0.86 8.13
CA GLN A 168 -7.48 1.08 8.43
C GLN A 168 -7.26 1.12 9.94
N SER A 169 -6.26 0.40 10.42
CA SER A 169 -5.81 0.41 11.81
C SER A 169 -4.35 0.88 11.89
N GLY A 170 -3.87 1.17 13.10
CA GLY A 170 -2.45 1.48 13.31
C GLY A 170 -2.03 2.93 13.07
N GLY A 171 -2.96 3.89 13.07
CA GLY A 171 -2.63 5.32 13.05
C GLY A 171 -1.96 5.84 11.78
N GLY A 172 -2.03 5.10 10.66
CA GLY A 172 -1.46 5.52 9.38
C GLY A 172 0.07 5.52 9.33
N GLN A 173 0.72 4.78 10.20
CA GLN A 173 2.19 4.70 10.22
C GLN A 173 2.73 3.87 9.06
N PRO A 174 3.92 4.24 8.49
CA PRO A 174 4.52 3.55 7.37
C PRO A 174 4.67 2.03 7.57
N GLY A 175 4.24 1.25 6.57
CA GLY A 175 4.42 -0.20 6.52
C GLY A 175 3.48 -1.03 7.41
N VAL A 176 2.61 -0.40 8.22
CA VAL A 176 1.69 -1.07 9.15
C VAL A 176 0.28 -0.48 9.15
N ASP A 177 0.06 0.43 8.23
CA ASP A 177 -1.19 1.11 7.90
C ASP A 177 -2.21 0.21 7.17
N GLY A 178 -2.13 -1.12 7.36
CA GLY A 178 -3.01 -2.08 6.72
C GLY A 178 -4.45 -2.01 7.17
N ALA A 179 -5.35 -2.32 6.24
CA ALA A 179 -6.77 -2.38 6.54
C ALA A 179 -7.24 -3.80 6.83
N THR A 180 -8.14 -3.91 7.79
CA THR A 180 -8.94 -5.12 7.99
C THR A 180 -10.16 -5.04 7.07
N MET A 181 -10.35 -6.09 6.28
CA MET A 181 -11.42 -6.14 5.29
C MET A 181 -12.55 -7.06 5.75
N TYR A 182 -13.79 -6.60 5.57
CA TYR A 182 -15.00 -7.37 5.83
C TYR A 182 -15.93 -7.31 4.63
N LEU A 183 -16.48 -8.45 4.22
CA LEU A 183 -17.52 -8.52 3.20
C LEU A 183 -18.89 -8.64 3.86
N ARG A 184 -19.79 -7.67 3.56
CA ARG A 184 -21.15 -7.62 4.14
C ARG A 184 -21.17 -7.58 5.68
N GLY A 185 -20.10 -7.04 6.29
CA GLY A 185 -19.94 -6.96 7.74
C GLY A 185 -19.24 -8.17 8.36
N ALA A 186 -19.09 -8.16 9.69
CA ALA A 186 -18.50 -9.25 10.44
C ALA A 186 -19.58 -10.30 10.79
N ALA A 187 -19.66 -11.37 10.01
CA ALA A 187 -20.66 -12.42 10.20
C ALA A 187 -20.33 -13.43 11.32
N THR A 188 -19.09 -13.45 11.80
CA THR A 188 -18.61 -14.41 12.80
C THR A 188 -17.61 -13.76 13.75
N THR A 189 -17.48 -14.31 14.96
CA THR A 189 -16.47 -13.90 15.94
C THR A 189 -15.11 -14.54 15.70
N ASN A 190 -15.05 -15.65 14.97
CA ASN A 190 -13.85 -16.43 14.66
C ASN A 190 -13.53 -16.32 13.17
N GLY A 191 -12.39 -15.68 12.82
CA GLY A 191 -11.94 -15.58 11.43
C GLY A 191 -12.89 -14.75 10.56
N LYS A 192 -12.74 -13.43 10.55
CA LYS A 192 -13.67 -12.48 9.90
C LYS A 192 -13.23 -12.09 8.47
N SER A 193 -12.00 -12.39 8.09
CA SER A 193 -11.41 -11.96 6.82
C SER A 193 -11.93 -12.80 5.66
N PRO A 194 -12.13 -12.20 4.48
CA PRO A 194 -12.44 -12.95 3.26
C PRO A 194 -11.24 -13.80 2.84
N LEU A 195 -11.52 -14.90 2.13
CA LEU A 195 -10.50 -15.73 1.49
C LEU A 195 -9.85 -14.95 0.34
N ILE A 196 -8.53 -14.93 0.27
CA ILE A 196 -7.78 -14.22 -0.77
C ILE A 196 -7.09 -15.25 -1.68
N LEU A 197 -7.36 -15.18 -2.97
CA LEU A 197 -6.65 -15.96 -3.98
C LEU A 197 -5.93 -15.04 -4.96
N VAL A 198 -4.65 -15.33 -5.21
CA VAL A 198 -3.85 -14.65 -6.23
C VAL A 198 -3.49 -15.68 -7.29
N ASP A 199 -3.96 -15.46 -8.51
CA ASP A 199 -3.82 -16.39 -9.65
C ASP A 199 -4.26 -17.84 -9.31
N GLY A 200 -5.33 -17.96 -8.50
CA GLY A 200 -5.92 -19.23 -8.07
C GLY A 200 -5.25 -19.90 -6.85
N VAL A 201 -4.19 -19.32 -6.29
CA VAL A 201 -3.52 -19.84 -5.09
C VAL A 201 -3.95 -19.02 -3.87
N GLU A 202 -4.35 -19.71 -2.81
CA GLU A 202 -4.71 -19.10 -1.53
C GLU A 202 -3.50 -18.42 -0.90
N ARG A 203 -3.69 -17.19 -0.43
CA ARG A 203 -2.65 -16.40 0.24
C ARG A 203 -3.20 -15.72 1.48
N ASP A 204 -2.44 -15.72 2.56
CA ASP A 204 -2.89 -15.22 3.87
C ASP A 204 -3.23 -13.73 3.86
N ASN A 205 -2.59 -12.96 2.96
CA ASN A 205 -2.84 -11.52 2.90
C ASN A 205 -2.57 -10.93 1.51
N ILE A 206 -3.25 -9.82 1.25
CA ILE A 206 -3.16 -9.04 0.02
C ILE A 206 -1.93 -8.10 -0.02
N ARG A 207 -1.21 -7.98 1.10
CA ARG A 207 -0.05 -7.09 1.28
C ARG A 207 1.06 -7.36 0.25
N THR A 208 1.15 -8.62 -0.20
CA THR A 208 2.22 -9.09 -1.05
C THR A 208 2.10 -8.67 -2.51
N VAL A 209 0.97 -8.10 -2.91
CA VAL A 209 0.66 -7.77 -4.30
C VAL A 209 0.77 -6.26 -4.52
N ASP A 210 1.64 -5.85 -5.46
CA ASP A 210 1.69 -4.45 -5.91
C ASP A 210 0.51 -4.15 -6.85
N MET A 211 -0.05 -2.94 -6.75
CA MET A 211 -1.19 -2.52 -7.58
C MET A 211 -0.87 -2.50 -9.08
N ASN A 212 0.40 -2.29 -9.45
CA ASN A 212 0.83 -2.30 -10.85
C ASN A 212 0.91 -3.70 -11.44
N GLU A 213 0.97 -4.73 -10.58
CA GLU A 213 0.96 -6.14 -10.98
C GLU A 213 -0.45 -6.67 -11.22
N VAL A 214 -1.47 -5.98 -10.70
CA VAL A 214 -2.88 -6.41 -10.78
C VAL A 214 -3.46 -6.08 -12.15
N GLU A 215 -4.15 -7.02 -12.75
CA GLU A 215 -4.99 -6.84 -13.93
C GLU A 215 -6.44 -6.55 -13.54
N SER A 216 -6.99 -7.40 -12.67
CA SER A 216 -8.36 -7.26 -12.17
C SER A 216 -8.51 -7.89 -10.78
N ILE A 217 -9.51 -7.41 -10.04
CA ILE A 217 -9.94 -8.00 -8.77
C ILE A 217 -11.43 -8.30 -8.88
N SER A 218 -11.80 -9.56 -8.62
CA SER A 218 -13.19 -9.99 -8.54
C SER A 218 -13.52 -10.37 -7.10
N VAL A 219 -14.63 -9.85 -6.59
CA VAL A 219 -15.07 -10.12 -5.22
C VAL A 219 -16.37 -10.89 -5.26
N LEU A 220 -16.32 -12.14 -4.79
CA LEU A 220 -17.44 -13.07 -4.70
C LEU A 220 -18.13 -12.90 -3.35
N LYS A 221 -19.40 -12.52 -3.36
CA LYS A 221 -20.10 -12.12 -2.14
C LYS A 221 -21.19 -13.10 -1.72
N ASP A 222 -21.71 -13.90 -2.64
CA ASP A 222 -22.82 -14.80 -2.40
C ASP A 222 -22.36 -16.23 -2.22
N ALA A 223 -23.11 -17.00 -1.42
CA ALA A 223 -22.85 -18.40 -1.18
C ALA A 223 -22.79 -19.24 -2.47
N SER A 224 -23.60 -18.92 -3.48
CA SER A 224 -23.55 -19.58 -4.79
C SER A 224 -22.24 -19.36 -5.53
N ALA A 225 -21.67 -18.15 -5.46
CA ALA A 225 -20.39 -17.80 -6.08
C ALA A 225 -19.20 -18.37 -5.28
N THR A 226 -19.33 -18.54 -3.95
CA THR A 226 -18.28 -19.02 -3.07
C THR A 226 -18.35 -20.51 -2.76
N ALA A 227 -19.40 -21.23 -3.22
CA ALA A 227 -19.66 -22.63 -2.90
C ALA A 227 -18.47 -23.56 -3.19
N LEU A 228 -17.71 -23.28 -4.26
CA LEU A 228 -16.53 -24.06 -4.65
C LEU A 228 -15.36 -23.96 -3.65
N TYR A 229 -15.37 -22.97 -2.77
CA TYR A 229 -14.36 -22.77 -1.72
C TYR A 229 -14.79 -23.33 -0.35
N GLY A 230 -15.98 -23.96 -0.30
CA GLY A 230 -16.49 -24.57 0.92
C GLY A 230 -16.55 -23.60 2.11
N VAL A 231 -16.20 -24.09 3.29
CA VAL A 231 -16.23 -23.31 4.54
C VAL A 231 -15.27 -22.11 4.51
N GLN A 232 -14.14 -22.20 3.80
CA GLN A 232 -13.18 -21.09 3.68
C GLN A 232 -13.78 -19.89 2.94
N GLY A 233 -14.72 -20.13 2.01
CA GLY A 233 -15.43 -19.07 1.29
C GLY A 233 -16.59 -18.43 2.05
N ALA A 234 -16.88 -18.85 3.29
CA ALA A 234 -18.06 -18.39 4.06
C ALA A 234 -18.07 -16.85 4.30
N ASN A 235 -16.90 -16.23 4.46
CA ASN A 235 -16.76 -14.78 4.61
C ASN A 235 -16.59 -14.02 3.28
N GLY A 236 -16.85 -14.71 2.15
CA GLY A 236 -16.61 -14.21 0.79
C GLY A 236 -15.19 -14.46 0.30
N VAL A 237 -14.97 -14.24 -0.98
CA VAL A 237 -13.70 -14.53 -1.65
C VAL A 237 -13.27 -13.33 -2.49
N ILE A 238 -11.99 -12.97 -2.38
CA ILE A 238 -11.33 -11.95 -3.20
C ILE A 238 -10.38 -12.66 -4.16
N LEU A 239 -10.68 -12.60 -5.45
CA LEU A 239 -9.88 -13.15 -6.53
C LEU A 239 -9.04 -12.05 -7.15
N ILE A 240 -7.73 -12.17 -7.10
CA ILE A 240 -6.79 -11.23 -7.70
C ILE A 240 -6.16 -11.91 -8.90
N GLN A 241 -6.30 -11.29 -10.05
CA GLN A 241 -5.65 -11.71 -11.27
C GLN A 241 -4.49 -10.77 -11.55
N THR A 242 -3.30 -11.34 -11.78
CA THR A 242 -2.11 -10.56 -12.10
C THR A 242 -1.94 -10.43 -13.61
N ARG A 243 -1.24 -9.40 -14.04
CA ARG A 243 -1.01 -9.09 -15.44
C ARG A 243 -0.20 -10.17 -16.11
N LYS A 244 -0.59 -10.48 -17.34
CA LYS A 244 0.10 -11.41 -18.22
C LYS A 244 0.64 -10.70 -19.46
N GLY A 245 1.65 -11.31 -20.09
CA GLY A 245 2.12 -10.88 -21.38
C GLY A 245 1.10 -11.20 -22.47
N GLN A 246 1.12 -10.41 -23.53
CA GLN A 246 0.35 -10.66 -24.75
C GLN A 246 1.29 -10.77 -25.94
N LYS A 247 0.91 -11.57 -26.95
CA LYS A 247 1.67 -11.67 -28.20
C LYS A 247 1.80 -10.29 -28.84
N GLY A 248 3.02 -9.87 -29.11
CA GLY A 248 3.32 -8.58 -29.72
C GLY A 248 4.71 -8.08 -29.38
N LYS A 249 5.04 -6.88 -29.86
CA LYS A 249 6.32 -6.24 -29.59
C LYS A 249 6.47 -5.94 -28.10
N ALA A 250 7.70 -6.00 -27.60
CA ALA A 250 8.00 -5.63 -26.23
C ALA A 250 7.56 -4.18 -25.94
N GLN A 251 6.79 -4.01 -24.87
CA GLN A 251 6.34 -2.72 -24.35
C GLN A 251 7.03 -2.46 -23.03
N LEU A 252 7.76 -1.36 -22.94
CA LEU A 252 8.39 -0.87 -21.71
C LEU A 252 7.53 0.27 -21.16
N SER A 253 7.13 0.17 -19.89
CA SER A 253 6.44 1.22 -19.16
C SER A 253 7.23 1.56 -17.90
N ILE A 254 7.57 2.81 -17.71
CA ILE A 254 8.26 3.32 -16.53
C ILE A 254 7.36 4.37 -15.90
N SER A 255 7.11 4.25 -14.60
CA SER A 255 6.38 5.25 -13.84
C SER A 255 7.14 5.63 -12.57
N PHE A 256 7.05 6.91 -12.23
CA PHE A 256 7.55 7.45 -10.97
C PHE A 256 6.49 8.38 -10.38
N ASP A 257 6.07 8.09 -9.16
CA ASP A 257 5.08 8.87 -8.43
C ASP A 257 5.72 9.42 -7.16
N GLN A 258 5.67 10.73 -6.99
CA GLN A 258 6.02 11.40 -5.74
C GLN A 258 4.76 11.96 -5.12
N SER A 259 4.47 11.59 -3.90
CA SER A 259 3.31 12.07 -3.13
C SER A 259 3.71 12.48 -1.73
N TRP A 260 2.82 13.22 -1.09
CA TRP A 260 2.94 13.57 0.33
C TRP A 260 1.68 13.10 1.03
N THR A 261 1.87 12.38 2.13
CA THR A 261 0.79 11.91 2.99
C THR A 261 0.62 12.85 4.18
N SER A 262 -0.62 13.07 4.58
CA SER A 262 -0.98 13.86 5.77
C SER A 262 -2.13 13.19 6.49
N PHE A 263 -2.33 13.52 7.74
CA PHE A 263 -3.52 13.06 8.47
C PHE A 263 -4.77 13.70 7.87
N THR A 264 -5.78 12.90 7.61
CA THR A 264 -7.06 13.37 7.04
C THR A 264 -7.92 14.08 8.07
N LYS A 265 -7.74 13.73 9.34
CA LYS A 265 -8.41 14.36 10.48
C LYS A 265 -7.46 14.31 11.67
N GLU A 266 -7.22 15.46 12.25
CA GLU A 266 -6.59 15.60 13.56
C GLU A 266 -7.71 15.78 14.60
N PRO A 267 -7.62 15.19 15.80
CA PRO A 267 -8.58 15.46 16.85
C PRO A 267 -8.52 16.93 17.23
N ASP A 268 -9.67 17.51 17.55
CA ASP A 268 -9.72 18.86 18.10
C ASP A 268 -9.05 18.84 19.49
N ARG A 269 -8.11 19.73 19.67
CA ARG A 269 -7.34 19.87 20.90
C ARG A 269 -8.04 20.85 21.85
N LEU A 270 -8.17 20.48 23.10
CA LEU A 270 -8.51 21.43 24.15
C LEU A 270 -7.29 22.27 24.51
N HIS A 271 -7.48 23.57 24.72
CA HIS A 271 -6.48 24.39 25.37
C HIS A 271 -6.36 24.05 26.86
N SER A 272 -5.22 24.35 27.45
CA SER A 272 -4.96 24.01 28.85
C SER A 272 -5.98 24.62 29.82
N TRP A 273 -6.43 25.86 29.57
CA TRP A 273 -7.49 26.47 30.37
C TRP A 273 -8.85 25.81 30.17
N GLU A 274 -9.20 25.40 28.97
CA GLU A 274 -10.45 24.66 28.70
C GLU A 274 -10.44 23.29 29.41
N TYR A 275 -9.26 22.61 29.40
CA TYR A 275 -9.08 21.38 30.18
C TYR A 275 -9.33 21.62 31.66
N CYS A 276 -8.77 22.69 32.25
CA CYS A 276 -8.95 23.03 33.67
C CYS A 276 -10.43 23.32 33.99
N GLU A 277 -11.13 24.08 33.13
CA GLU A 277 -12.54 24.40 33.29
C GLU A 277 -13.41 23.13 33.24
N LEU A 278 -13.21 22.30 32.23
CA LEU A 278 -13.95 21.03 32.08
C LEU A 278 -13.64 20.03 33.21
N ARG A 279 -12.39 20.00 33.67
CA ARG A 279 -12.01 19.16 34.82
C ARG A 279 -12.73 19.58 36.09
N ASN A 280 -12.81 20.88 36.34
CA ASN A 280 -13.55 21.43 37.47
C ASN A 280 -15.06 21.13 37.36
N GLU A 281 -15.64 21.25 36.17
CA GLU A 281 -17.02 20.89 35.91
C GLU A 281 -17.28 19.39 36.20
N ALA A 282 -16.40 18.52 35.72
CA ALA A 282 -16.51 17.08 35.98
C ALA A 282 -16.45 16.77 37.48
N LEU A 283 -15.50 17.39 38.22
CA LEU A 283 -15.40 17.24 39.67
C LEU A 283 -16.64 17.75 40.41
N SER A 284 -17.18 18.91 39.98
CA SER A 284 -18.43 19.44 40.55
C SER A 284 -19.62 18.52 40.33
N ASN A 285 -19.71 17.89 39.15
CA ASN A 285 -20.76 16.92 38.86
C ASN A 285 -20.67 15.64 39.74
N ASP A 286 -19.45 15.28 40.15
CA ASP A 286 -19.17 14.20 41.09
C ASP A 286 -19.31 14.63 42.58
N GLY A 287 -19.63 15.92 42.84
CA GLY A 287 -19.74 16.49 44.20
C GLY A 287 -18.41 16.70 44.90
N LEU A 288 -17.33 16.85 44.11
CA LEU A 288 -15.96 17.10 44.58
C LEU A 288 -15.60 18.59 44.40
N ASP A 289 -14.61 19.04 45.18
CA ASP A 289 -14.10 20.41 45.07
C ASP A 289 -13.36 20.62 43.75
N ALA A 290 -13.37 21.88 43.26
CA ALA A 290 -12.63 22.29 42.08
C ALA A 290 -11.11 22.09 42.28
N GLN A 291 -10.47 21.51 41.30
CA GLN A 291 -9.02 21.28 41.32
C GLN A 291 -8.22 22.53 40.99
N PHE A 292 -8.74 23.38 40.11
CA PHE A 292 -8.08 24.58 39.62
C PHE A 292 -8.87 25.83 40.03
N SER A 293 -8.21 26.77 40.72
CA SER A 293 -8.83 28.05 41.03
C SER A 293 -8.95 28.93 39.79
N GLU A 294 -9.82 29.95 39.84
CA GLU A 294 -9.94 30.91 38.74
C GLU A 294 -8.62 31.63 38.43
N GLU A 295 -7.78 31.88 39.45
CA GLU A 295 -6.47 32.47 39.28
C GLU A 295 -5.54 31.55 38.47
N ILE A 296 -5.51 30.25 38.79
CA ILE A 296 -4.73 29.26 38.05
C ILE A 296 -5.20 29.18 36.58
N ILE A 297 -6.51 29.18 36.35
CA ILE A 297 -7.07 29.18 34.99
C ILE A 297 -6.70 30.45 34.24
N ALA A 298 -6.73 31.61 34.91
CA ALA A 298 -6.28 32.87 34.30
C ALA A 298 -4.81 32.86 33.91
N LYS A 299 -3.95 32.25 34.73
CA LYS A 299 -2.51 32.05 34.43
C LYS A 299 -2.30 31.08 33.25
N TYR A 300 -3.11 30.05 33.09
CA TYR A 300 -3.08 29.21 31.90
C TYR A 300 -3.50 29.98 30.63
N LYS A 301 -4.46 30.91 30.73
CA LYS A 301 -4.83 31.80 29.62
C LYS A 301 -3.73 32.80 29.27
N ASN A 302 -3.02 33.28 30.29
CA ASN A 302 -1.89 34.21 30.14
C ASN A 302 -0.81 33.93 31.19
N PRO A 303 0.22 33.14 30.86
CA PRO A 303 1.30 32.80 31.78
C PRO A 303 2.06 34.01 32.37
N LEU A 304 2.02 35.15 31.70
CA LEU A 304 2.71 36.38 32.14
C LEU A 304 1.87 37.24 33.07
N LEU A 305 0.63 36.84 33.39
CA LEU A 305 -0.28 37.57 34.23
C LEU A 305 0.35 37.85 35.62
N GLY A 306 0.45 39.13 35.98
CA GLY A 306 0.95 39.59 37.28
C GLY A 306 2.48 39.59 37.42
N LEU A 307 3.23 39.32 36.36
CA LEU A 307 4.69 39.51 36.37
C LEU A 307 5.06 40.99 36.19
N ASP A 308 6.11 41.43 36.91
CA ASP A 308 6.68 42.77 36.77
C ASP A 308 7.81 42.77 35.72
N PRO A 309 7.63 43.41 34.54
CA PRO A 309 8.67 43.45 33.51
C PRO A 309 9.94 44.19 33.93
N THR A 310 9.93 44.93 35.06
CA THR A 310 11.08 45.67 35.58
C THR A 310 11.88 44.87 36.60
N SER A 311 11.39 43.67 36.95
CA SER A 311 12.11 42.78 37.91
C SER A 311 13.42 42.31 37.33
N PRO A 312 14.53 42.34 38.11
CA PRO A 312 15.79 41.74 37.65
C PRO A 312 15.73 40.26 37.31
N ASP A 313 14.72 39.56 37.81
CA ASP A 313 14.50 38.13 37.60
C ASP A 313 13.35 37.83 36.62
N TYR A 314 12.92 38.83 35.85
CA TYR A 314 11.77 38.72 34.96
C TYR A 314 11.89 37.57 33.96
N ASP A 315 13.05 37.42 33.30
CA ASP A 315 13.26 36.40 32.29
C ASP A 315 13.16 34.97 32.85
N ASN A 316 13.71 34.76 34.07
CA ASN A 316 13.58 33.48 34.77
C ASN A 316 12.11 33.20 35.14
N GLN A 317 11.40 34.22 35.65
CA GLN A 317 9.99 34.11 36.01
C GLN A 317 9.14 33.80 34.76
N VAL A 318 9.41 34.44 33.64
CA VAL A 318 8.74 34.15 32.36
C VAL A 318 8.97 32.69 31.93
N THR A 319 10.22 32.24 32.02
CA THR A 319 10.58 30.86 31.65
C THR A 319 9.86 29.84 32.53
N MET A 320 9.89 30.02 33.84
CA MET A 320 9.22 29.15 34.80
C MET A 320 7.69 29.15 34.61
N ARG A 321 7.09 30.33 34.44
CA ARG A 321 5.65 30.46 34.22
C ARG A 321 5.19 29.76 32.95
N LYS A 322 5.94 29.86 31.84
CA LYS A 322 5.64 29.15 30.60
C LYS A 322 5.79 27.64 30.76
N ALA A 323 6.70 27.15 31.61
CA ALA A 323 6.84 25.73 31.89
C ALA A 323 5.69 25.18 32.75
N VAL A 324 5.27 25.96 33.76
CA VAL A 324 4.19 25.61 34.69
C VAL A 324 2.84 25.70 34.04
N TYR A 325 2.56 26.82 33.37
CA TYR A 325 1.27 27.10 32.72
C TYR A 325 1.38 26.87 31.21
N CYS A 326 1.83 25.69 30.82
CA CYS A 326 2.02 25.32 29.43
C CYS A 326 0.69 25.00 28.73
N ASP A 327 0.66 25.17 27.41
CA ASP A 327 -0.43 24.80 26.52
C ASP A 327 0.11 24.01 25.34
N ASN A 328 0.42 22.73 25.59
CA ASN A 328 1.17 21.88 24.68
C ASN A 328 0.28 21.20 23.66
N ASP A 329 0.66 21.31 22.38
CA ASP A 329 0.06 20.57 21.28
C ASP A 329 0.92 19.36 20.92
N PHE A 330 0.68 18.24 21.59
CA PHE A 330 1.45 17.01 21.41
C PHE A 330 1.35 16.43 20.01
N TYR A 331 0.24 16.65 19.28
CA TYR A 331 0.14 16.24 17.89
C TYR A 331 1.14 16.97 17.02
N ARG A 332 1.18 18.30 17.08
CA ARG A 332 2.13 19.10 16.30
C ARG A 332 3.58 18.93 16.75
N MET A 333 3.78 18.57 18.01
CA MET A 333 5.12 18.30 18.52
C MET A 333 5.69 17.00 17.97
N TYR A 334 4.91 15.93 17.97
CA TYR A 334 5.43 14.59 17.64
C TYR A 334 5.05 14.09 16.24
N LEU A 335 4.10 14.72 15.58
CA LEU A 335 3.68 14.30 14.24
C LEU A 335 4.03 15.34 13.17
N LYS A 336 4.58 14.88 12.06
CA LYS A 336 4.82 15.72 10.88
C LYS A 336 3.52 15.92 10.12
N LYS A 337 3.26 17.17 9.73
CA LYS A 337 2.08 17.51 8.93
C LYS A 337 2.07 16.78 7.57
N ASN A 338 3.23 16.71 6.91
CA ASN A 338 3.37 16.08 5.60
C ASN A 338 4.59 15.17 5.58
N THR A 339 4.46 13.98 5.00
CA THR A 339 5.55 13.03 4.85
C THR A 339 5.69 12.59 3.39
N PRO A 340 6.92 12.49 2.86
CA PRO A 340 7.12 12.10 1.47
C PRO A 340 6.88 10.60 1.29
N GLN A 341 6.29 10.26 0.15
CA GLN A 341 6.13 8.90 -0.33
C GLN A 341 6.53 8.84 -1.79
N SER A 342 7.45 7.96 -2.13
CA SER A 342 7.94 7.76 -3.49
C SER A 342 7.62 6.36 -3.98
N ARG A 343 7.18 6.23 -5.22
CA ARG A 343 6.96 4.95 -5.89
C ARG A 343 7.60 4.99 -7.26
N ALA A 344 8.35 3.96 -7.60
CA ALA A 344 8.93 3.76 -8.93
C ALA A 344 8.57 2.36 -9.43
N ASN A 345 8.14 2.25 -10.68
CA ASN A 345 7.84 0.97 -11.30
C ASN A 345 8.39 0.91 -12.71
N VAL A 346 8.90 -0.26 -13.07
CA VAL A 346 9.32 -0.62 -14.42
C VAL A 346 8.59 -1.89 -14.82
N ASN A 347 7.82 -1.82 -15.89
CA ASN A 347 7.09 -2.94 -16.45
C ASN A 347 7.59 -3.23 -17.86
N ILE A 348 7.83 -4.50 -18.16
CA ILE A 348 8.13 -4.98 -19.50
C ILE A 348 7.14 -6.10 -19.82
N SER A 349 6.42 -5.96 -20.91
CA SER A 349 5.47 -6.98 -21.38
C SER A 349 5.59 -7.17 -22.88
N GLY A 350 5.29 -8.38 -23.35
CA GLY A 350 5.33 -8.71 -24.77
C GLY A 350 5.12 -10.20 -24.97
N GLY A 351 5.30 -10.67 -26.21
CA GLY A 351 5.23 -12.09 -26.48
C GLY A 351 5.52 -12.45 -27.93
N THR A 352 5.88 -13.71 -28.10
CA THR A 352 6.08 -14.38 -29.38
C THR A 352 5.06 -15.51 -29.52
N ASP A 353 5.15 -16.32 -30.57
CA ASP A 353 4.37 -17.53 -30.70
C ASP A 353 4.71 -18.61 -29.66
N PHE A 354 5.93 -18.54 -29.07
CA PHE A 354 6.42 -19.50 -28.10
C PHE A 354 6.23 -19.03 -26.65
N VAL A 355 6.44 -17.74 -26.33
CA VAL A 355 6.39 -17.23 -24.95
C VAL A 355 5.72 -15.87 -24.89
N ASN A 356 4.78 -15.72 -23.97
CA ASN A 356 4.27 -14.44 -23.52
C ASN A 356 4.89 -14.12 -22.15
N TYR A 357 5.26 -12.87 -21.92
CA TYR A 357 5.94 -12.48 -20.69
C TYR A 357 5.46 -11.13 -20.17
N PHE A 358 5.38 -11.05 -18.86
CA PHE A 358 5.18 -9.81 -18.10
C PHE A 358 6.20 -9.81 -16.95
N VAL A 359 6.99 -8.75 -16.84
CA VAL A 359 7.94 -8.55 -15.75
C VAL A 359 7.70 -7.17 -15.14
N ASN A 360 7.59 -7.11 -13.82
CA ASN A 360 7.48 -5.88 -13.05
C ASN A 360 8.60 -5.82 -12.01
N VAL A 361 9.21 -4.64 -11.86
CA VAL A 361 10.07 -4.28 -10.74
C VAL A 361 9.51 -3.00 -10.12
N GLY A 362 9.16 -3.06 -8.84
CA GLY A 362 8.59 -1.94 -8.10
C GLY A 362 9.43 -1.58 -6.88
N TYR A 363 9.59 -0.30 -6.61
CA TYR A 363 10.17 0.23 -5.38
C TYR A 363 9.21 1.23 -4.75
N ILE A 364 9.02 1.11 -3.44
CA ILE A 364 8.20 2.02 -2.64
C ILE A 364 9.03 2.46 -1.44
N HIS A 365 9.12 3.77 -1.25
CA HIS A 365 9.58 4.40 -0.02
C HIS A 365 8.44 5.18 0.60
N GLN A 366 8.15 4.92 1.87
CA GLN A 366 7.19 5.67 2.67
C GLN A 366 7.95 6.30 3.83
N GLY A 367 8.03 7.62 3.83
CA GLY A 367 8.79 8.40 4.80
C GLY A 367 8.11 8.41 6.18
N GLY A 368 8.88 8.77 7.17
CA GLY A 368 8.43 8.78 8.54
C GLY A 368 7.61 10.00 8.92
N ASN A 369 6.55 9.77 9.68
CA ASN A 369 5.61 10.79 10.15
C ASN A 369 5.87 11.30 11.57
N LEU A 370 6.93 10.84 12.23
CA LEU A 370 7.29 11.30 13.57
C LEU A 370 8.31 12.44 13.52
N ASN A 371 8.18 13.39 14.43
CA ASN A 371 9.23 14.35 14.77
C ASN A 371 10.15 13.68 15.80
N THR A 372 11.33 13.25 15.36
CA THR A 372 12.32 12.56 16.19
C THR A 372 13.56 13.40 16.36
N GLU A 373 14.33 13.14 17.41
CA GLU A 373 15.68 13.66 17.52
C GLU A 373 16.59 13.09 16.42
N SER A 374 17.73 13.72 16.21
CA SER A 374 18.68 13.31 15.19
C SER A 374 19.22 11.89 15.45
N PRO A 375 19.24 11.01 14.45
CA PRO A 375 19.90 9.71 14.56
C PRO A 375 21.38 9.80 14.91
N ASP A 376 22.07 10.87 14.51
CA ASP A 376 23.50 11.09 14.83
C ASP A 376 23.69 11.32 16.33
N TYR A 377 22.73 11.98 16.97
CA TYR A 377 22.73 12.18 18.43
C TYR A 377 22.38 10.90 19.18
N LEU A 378 21.34 10.19 18.71
CA LEU A 378 20.83 8.99 19.39
C LEU A 378 21.72 7.76 19.19
N GLY A 379 22.51 7.69 18.11
CA GLY A 379 23.25 6.51 17.68
C GLY A 379 22.38 5.43 17.03
N TYR A 380 21.09 5.70 16.81
CA TYR A 380 20.13 4.85 16.11
C TYR A 380 19.02 5.71 15.47
N ASN A 381 18.29 5.12 14.53
CA ASN A 381 17.18 5.81 13.86
C ASN A 381 15.83 5.33 14.43
N PRO A 382 15.11 6.14 15.22
CA PRO A 382 13.80 5.80 15.76
C PRO A 382 12.65 6.10 14.80
N GLN A 383 12.91 6.71 13.64
CA GLN A 383 11.87 7.16 12.70
C GLN A 383 11.03 5.99 12.16
N CYS A 384 9.72 6.21 12.04
CA CYS A 384 8.85 5.29 11.31
C CYS A 384 9.07 5.46 9.81
N TYR A 385 9.51 4.41 9.10
CA TYR A 385 9.58 4.40 7.64
C TYR A 385 9.42 3.00 7.09
N MET A 386 9.09 2.91 5.81
CA MET A 386 9.02 1.64 5.08
C MET A 386 9.71 1.77 3.72
N ASP A 387 10.55 0.78 3.42
CA ASP A 387 11.11 0.54 2.09
C ASP A 387 10.67 -0.83 1.59
N ARG A 388 10.17 -0.92 0.37
CA ARG A 388 9.79 -2.18 -0.27
C ARG A 388 10.32 -2.25 -1.69
N LEU A 389 11.00 -3.34 -2.00
CA LEU A 389 11.34 -3.73 -3.36
C LEU A 389 10.47 -4.94 -3.73
N SER A 390 9.76 -4.88 -4.84
CA SER A 390 8.93 -5.97 -5.37
C SER A 390 9.39 -6.39 -6.76
N LEU A 391 9.25 -7.68 -7.04
CA LEU A 391 9.54 -8.28 -8.34
C LEU A 391 8.41 -9.26 -8.68
N ARG A 392 7.90 -9.17 -9.91
CA ARG A 392 7.00 -10.18 -10.50
C ARG A 392 7.47 -10.55 -11.89
N SER A 393 7.37 -11.84 -12.21
CA SER A 393 7.58 -12.37 -13.56
C SER A 393 6.50 -13.41 -13.85
N ASN A 394 5.69 -13.16 -14.85
CA ASN A 394 4.66 -14.09 -15.35
C ASN A 394 5.04 -14.48 -16.77
N LEU A 395 5.26 -15.77 -16.99
CA LEU A 395 5.71 -16.37 -18.24
C LEU A 395 4.73 -17.46 -18.66
N ASP A 396 4.16 -17.35 -19.86
CA ASP A 396 3.30 -18.38 -20.45
C ASP A 396 4.01 -18.95 -21.69
N PHE A 397 4.39 -20.23 -21.66
CA PHE A 397 5.09 -20.94 -22.73
C PHE A 397 4.10 -21.77 -23.53
N HIS A 398 3.93 -21.49 -24.79
CA HIS A 398 3.13 -22.27 -25.73
C HIS A 398 4.00 -23.39 -26.33
N ILE A 399 4.13 -24.52 -25.59
CA ILE A 399 4.99 -25.65 -25.96
C ILE A 399 4.50 -26.29 -27.24
N THR A 400 3.18 -26.48 -27.36
CA THR A 400 2.48 -26.90 -28.57
C THR A 400 1.21 -26.09 -28.71
N LYS A 401 0.44 -26.29 -29.80
CA LYS A 401 -0.89 -25.65 -29.95
C LYS A 401 -1.88 -26.03 -28.85
N SER A 402 -1.70 -27.21 -28.25
CA SER A 402 -2.58 -27.75 -27.21
C SER A 402 -1.99 -27.73 -25.80
N LEU A 403 -0.67 -27.49 -25.63
CA LEU A 403 0.00 -27.55 -24.33
C LEU A 403 0.63 -26.21 -24.01
N THR A 404 0.16 -25.60 -22.93
CA THR A 404 0.73 -24.36 -22.36
C THR A 404 1.28 -24.63 -20.97
N ALA A 405 2.50 -24.18 -20.71
CA ALA A 405 3.10 -24.15 -19.38
C ALA A 405 3.22 -22.71 -18.90
N SER A 406 2.80 -22.43 -17.67
CA SER A 406 2.92 -21.11 -17.06
C SER A 406 3.83 -21.16 -15.84
N LEU A 407 4.69 -20.15 -15.72
CA LEU A 407 5.56 -19.95 -14.57
C LEU A 407 5.37 -18.53 -14.04
N ASN A 408 4.83 -18.41 -12.83
CA ASN A 408 4.64 -17.15 -12.14
C ASN A 408 5.58 -17.09 -10.93
N ILE A 409 6.39 -16.06 -10.85
CA ILE A 409 7.31 -15.80 -9.75
C ILE A 409 7.02 -14.41 -9.21
N ALA A 410 6.80 -14.27 -7.91
CA ALA A 410 6.68 -13.00 -7.25
C ALA A 410 7.51 -13.00 -5.97
N SER A 411 8.19 -11.89 -5.70
CA SER A 411 8.99 -11.71 -4.50
C SER A 411 8.92 -10.27 -4.03
N TYR A 412 8.96 -10.05 -2.73
CA TYR A 412 9.24 -8.73 -2.19
C TYR A 412 10.25 -8.82 -1.04
N ALA A 413 10.98 -7.73 -0.85
CA ALA A 413 11.78 -7.46 0.33
C ALA A 413 11.32 -6.12 0.93
N GLU A 414 10.85 -6.16 2.17
CA GLU A 414 10.31 -5.01 2.88
C GLU A 414 11.11 -4.79 4.16
N ASN A 415 11.42 -3.54 4.45
CA ASN A 415 12.06 -3.09 5.68
C ASN A 415 11.16 -2.02 6.32
N VAL A 416 10.63 -2.31 7.50
CA VAL A 416 9.83 -1.38 8.30
C VAL A 416 10.59 -1.06 9.56
N ASN A 417 10.81 0.23 9.82
CA ASN A 417 11.44 0.71 11.04
C ASN A 417 10.47 1.56 11.86
N MET A 418 10.61 1.52 13.18
CA MET A 418 9.82 2.31 14.11
C MET A 418 10.54 2.45 15.45
N PRO A 419 10.11 3.34 16.36
CA PRO A 419 10.60 3.36 17.73
C PRO A 419 10.34 2.03 18.44
N ALA A 420 11.24 1.63 19.33
CA ALA A 420 11.03 0.45 20.16
C ALA A 420 10.09 0.79 21.32
N VAL A 421 9.02 0.05 21.42
CA VAL A 421 8.06 0.17 22.52
C VAL A 421 8.38 -0.80 23.65
N GLY A 422 9.10 -1.88 23.33
CA GLY A 422 9.52 -2.90 24.29
C GLY A 422 8.36 -3.75 24.83
N ALA A 423 8.66 -4.59 25.80
CA ALA A 423 7.68 -5.49 26.44
C ALA A 423 6.73 -4.80 27.44
N LEU A 424 6.67 -3.47 27.45
CA LEU A 424 5.96 -2.68 28.46
C LEU A 424 4.47 -2.98 28.59
N TYR A 425 3.85 -3.59 27.58
CA TYR A 425 2.42 -3.97 27.62
C TYR A 425 2.19 -5.48 27.53
N GLY A 426 3.19 -6.29 27.92
CA GLY A 426 3.05 -7.75 27.82
C GLY A 426 2.92 -8.24 26.38
N GLY A 427 3.17 -7.37 25.41
CA GLY A 427 3.07 -7.67 23.99
C GLY A 427 4.26 -8.51 23.53
N ASN A 428 3.97 -9.54 22.74
CA ASN A 428 5.00 -10.25 22.00
C ASN A 428 5.67 -9.27 21.02
N PRO A 429 6.99 -8.99 21.09
CA PRO A 429 7.68 -8.14 20.12
C PRO A 429 7.51 -8.64 18.66
N ALA A 430 7.08 -9.90 18.50
CA ALA A 430 6.72 -10.46 17.21
C ALA A 430 5.36 -9.98 16.65
N ALA A 431 4.50 -9.34 17.43
CA ALA A 431 3.19 -8.89 16.99
C ALA A 431 3.28 -7.51 16.32
N ASP A 432 3.07 -7.46 15.02
CA ASP A 432 3.17 -6.24 14.20
C ASP A 432 2.20 -5.10 14.57
N GLY A 433 1.12 -5.41 15.23
CA GLY A 433 0.01 -4.47 15.44
C GLY A 433 0.08 -3.65 16.72
N ASN A 434 0.77 -4.17 17.76
CA ASN A 434 0.64 -3.59 19.10
C ASN A 434 1.55 -2.40 19.36
N GLN A 435 2.63 -2.25 18.59
CA GLN A 435 3.63 -1.20 18.88
C GLN A 435 3.24 0.18 18.34
N GLN A 436 2.36 0.25 17.35
CA GLN A 436 2.09 1.46 16.62
C GLN A 436 0.94 2.27 17.15
N TRP A 437 -0.18 1.62 17.44
CA TRP A 437 -1.29 2.32 18.07
C TRP A 437 -0.87 2.92 19.41
N MET A 438 0.12 2.30 20.09
CA MET A 438 0.65 2.79 21.36
C MET A 438 1.31 4.15 21.25
N ILE A 439 2.09 4.42 20.17
CA ILE A 439 2.71 5.74 19.96
C ILE A 439 1.64 6.79 19.73
N THR A 440 0.68 6.49 18.85
CA THR A 440 -0.43 7.41 18.57
C THR A 440 -1.31 7.59 19.79
N ASP A 441 -1.56 6.52 20.53
CA ASP A 441 -2.37 6.54 21.75
C ASP A 441 -1.69 7.36 22.87
N LEU A 442 -0.38 7.22 23.06
CA LEU A 442 0.38 8.05 23.99
C LEU A 442 0.31 9.54 23.65
N ILE A 443 0.42 9.87 22.36
CA ILE A 443 0.27 11.26 21.90
C ILE A 443 -1.15 11.75 22.19
N TYR A 444 -2.15 10.92 21.91
CA TYR A 444 -3.57 11.24 22.14
C TYR A 444 -3.90 11.43 23.61
N GLN A 445 -3.36 10.59 24.48
CA GLN A 445 -3.62 10.65 25.92
C GLN A 445 -2.80 11.74 26.64
N SER A 446 -1.81 12.36 25.97
CA SER A 446 -1.00 13.42 26.57
C SER A 446 -1.84 14.69 26.74
N GLN A 447 -2.06 15.08 27.99
CA GLN A 447 -2.87 16.26 28.34
C GLN A 447 -2.09 17.55 28.08
N THR A 448 -2.77 18.57 27.56
CA THR A 448 -2.17 19.87 27.16
C THR A 448 -1.47 20.63 28.30
N ILE A 449 -1.85 20.37 29.54
CA ILE A 449 -1.29 20.97 30.75
C ILE A 449 0.03 20.34 31.22
N LEU A 450 0.47 19.25 30.58
CA LEU A 450 1.66 18.52 31.05
C LEU A 450 2.95 19.20 30.59
N PRO A 451 3.95 19.30 31.47
CA PRO A 451 5.28 19.74 31.08
C PRO A 451 5.90 18.81 30.04
N ILE A 452 6.73 19.34 29.16
CA ILE A 452 7.44 18.57 28.14
C ILE A 452 8.85 18.24 28.58
N SER A 453 9.37 17.11 28.12
CA SER A 453 10.79 16.79 28.23
C SER A 453 11.61 17.75 27.38
N PRO A 454 12.59 18.46 27.92
CA PRO A 454 13.49 19.24 27.11
C PRO A 454 14.36 18.32 26.27
N GLY A 455 14.63 18.71 25.03
CA GLY A 455 15.64 18.05 24.22
C GLY A 455 17.04 18.18 24.87
N PRO A 456 18.04 17.44 24.39
CA PRO A 456 19.38 17.44 24.97
C PRO A 456 20.10 18.80 24.91
N THR A 457 19.65 19.68 24.04
CA THR A 457 20.24 21.00 23.77
C THR A 457 19.43 22.17 24.30
N THR A 458 18.19 21.98 24.72
CA THR A 458 17.33 23.04 25.25
C THR A 458 17.35 23.03 26.78
N SER A 459 18.39 23.61 27.32
CA SER A 459 18.36 24.03 28.70
C SER A 459 17.41 25.19 28.90
N SER A 460 16.77 25.27 30.03
CA SER A 460 16.15 26.45 30.62
C SER A 460 15.01 27.17 29.85
N GLU A 461 14.84 27.00 28.56
CA GLU A 461 13.74 27.67 27.82
C GLU A 461 12.34 27.35 28.37
N PHE A 462 12.20 26.22 29.06
CA PHE A 462 10.93 25.74 29.60
C PHE A 462 10.99 25.50 31.13
N GLY A 463 11.98 26.00 31.83
CA GLY A 463 12.12 25.81 33.29
C GLY A 463 12.37 24.37 33.74
N VAL A 464 12.55 23.44 32.80
CA VAL A 464 12.88 22.04 33.06
C VAL A 464 14.39 21.87 33.00
N GLU A 465 14.98 21.17 33.98
CA GLU A 465 16.41 20.91 33.96
C GLU A 465 16.82 20.13 32.71
N SER A 466 17.91 20.57 32.07
CA SER A 466 18.44 19.94 30.87
C SER A 466 18.76 18.47 31.12
N GLY A 467 18.33 17.61 30.22
CA GLY A 467 18.57 16.17 30.27
C GLY A 467 17.54 15.36 31.06
N HIS A 468 16.59 15.98 31.75
CA HIS A 468 15.49 15.25 32.36
C HIS A 468 14.50 14.76 31.33
N ILE A 469 14.21 13.46 31.32
CA ILE A 469 13.12 12.85 30.54
C ILE A 469 11.89 12.80 31.43
N ILE A 470 10.85 13.51 31.04
CA ILE A 470 9.63 13.60 31.83
C ILE A 470 8.67 12.51 31.42
N ASP A 471 8.26 11.70 32.39
CA ASP A 471 7.14 10.77 32.26
C ASP A 471 5.88 11.33 32.91
N TYR A 472 4.72 10.80 32.50
CA TYR A 472 3.44 11.24 33.02
C TYR A 472 2.90 10.23 34.02
N ASN A 473 2.60 10.69 35.22
CA ASN A 473 2.22 9.83 36.35
C ASN A 473 1.07 8.87 36.03
N TYR A 474 0.08 9.29 35.25
CA TYR A 474 -1.08 8.45 34.88
C TYR A 474 -0.81 7.50 33.70
N LEU A 475 0.33 7.65 32.99
CA LEU A 475 0.73 6.79 31.86
C LEU A 475 2.00 5.98 32.16
N ASP A 476 2.73 6.30 33.25
CA ASP A 476 4.06 5.77 33.62
C ASP A 476 5.12 5.93 32.52
N ARG A 477 4.89 6.83 31.57
CA ARG A 477 5.75 7.10 30.40
C ARG A 477 5.31 8.36 29.66
N SER A 478 6.11 8.78 28.69
CA SER A 478 5.75 9.86 27.77
C SER A 478 5.97 9.48 26.31
N ALA A 479 5.27 10.18 25.41
CA ALA A 479 5.49 10.03 23.97
C ALA A 479 6.95 10.39 23.60
N PHE A 480 7.56 11.38 24.27
CA PHE A 480 8.96 11.75 24.06
C PHE A 480 9.92 10.61 24.34
N GLU A 481 9.77 9.95 25.50
CA GLU A 481 10.60 8.81 25.89
C GLU A 481 10.52 7.70 24.85
N ILE A 482 9.30 7.28 24.50
CA ILE A 482 9.08 6.18 23.55
C ILE A 482 9.65 6.50 22.17
N ILE A 483 9.38 7.70 21.66
CA ILE A 483 9.82 8.09 20.31
C ILE A 483 11.35 8.24 20.25
N ASN A 484 11.98 8.79 21.27
CA ASN A 484 13.37 9.23 21.17
C ASN A 484 14.35 8.43 22.02
N ARG A 485 13.93 7.83 23.14
CA ARG A 485 14.86 7.31 24.15
C ARG A 485 14.82 5.81 24.38
N ARG A 486 13.82 5.11 23.84
CA ARG A 486 13.67 3.66 24.04
C ARG A 486 14.47 2.81 23.04
N GLY A 487 14.86 3.38 21.91
CA GLY A 487 15.58 2.66 20.87
C GLY A 487 14.77 2.49 19.57
N PHE A 488 14.97 1.37 18.88
CA PHE A 488 14.35 1.13 17.57
C PHE A 488 13.92 -0.32 17.40
N HIS A 489 12.94 -0.51 16.54
CA HIS A 489 12.43 -1.82 16.13
C HIS A 489 12.40 -1.89 14.60
N THR A 490 13.18 -2.81 14.03
CA THR A 490 13.24 -3.03 12.59
C THR A 490 12.65 -4.39 12.24
N ASN A 491 11.67 -4.41 11.34
CA ASN A 491 11.00 -5.61 10.86
C ASN A 491 11.31 -5.80 9.37
N LYS A 492 12.11 -6.80 9.05
CA LYS A 492 12.48 -7.18 7.68
C LYS A 492 11.66 -8.38 7.26
N ARG A 493 10.87 -8.21 6.18
CA ARG A 493 10.04 -9.25 5.61
C ARG A 493 10.51 -9.57 4.21
N LYS A 494 10.56 -10.85 3.88
CA LYS A 494 10.88 -11.34 2.54
C LYS A 494 9.95 -12.49 2.22
N ASN A 495 9.40 -12.50 1.03
CA ASN A 495 8.69 -13.66 0.52
C ASN A 495 9.19 -14.05 -0.86
N LEU A 496 8.91 -15.28 -1.22
CA LEU A 496 9.02 -15.80 -2.58
C LEU A 496 7.77 -16.65 -2.83
N ASN A 497 7.02 -16.27 -3.84
CA ASN A 497 5.85 -16.99 -4.31
C ASN A 497 6.14 -17.51 -5.70
N THR A 498 6.10 -18.81 -5.88
CA THR A 498 6.33 -19.49 -7.16
C THR A 498 5.12 -20.33 -7.50
N GLN A 499 4.69 -20.29 -8.74
CA GLN A 499 3.59 -21.09 -9.24
C GLN A 499 3.95 -21.62 -10.63
N PHE A 500 3.84 -22.91 -10.79
CA PHE A 500 3.97 -23.58 -12.06
C PHE A 500 2.63 -24.24 -12.41
N SER A 501 2.16 -24.07 -13.64
CA SER A 501 0.97 -24.74 -14.12
C SER A 501 1.14 -25.26 -15.54
N LEU A 502 0.48 -26.39 -15.81
CA LEU A 502 0.37 -26.98 -17.12
C LEU A 502 -1.11 -27.04 -17.49
N ASN A 503 -1.44 -26.53 -18.66
CA ASN A 503 -2.77 -26.64 -19.26
C ASN A 503 -2.67 -27.42 -20.56
N TRP A 504 -3.37 -28.55 -20.63
CA TRP A 504 -3.41 -29.40 -21.81
C TRP A 504 -4.83 -29.41 -22.39
N ASP A 505 -4.99 -28.76 -23.53
CA ASP A 505 -6.23 -28.81 -24.32
C ASP A 505 -6.33 -30.15 -25.06
N LEU A 506 -7.34 -30.92 -24.73
CA LEU A 506 -7.64 -32.23 -25.31
C LEU A 506 -8.74 -32.17 -26.38
N SER A 507 -9.07 -30.97 -26.85
CA SER A 507 -10.16 -30.77 -27.82
C SER A 507 -9.98 -31.55 -29.11
N GLU A 508 -8.75 -31.71 -29.57
CA GLU A 508 -8.43 -32.47 -30.81
C GLU A 508 -8.22 -33.97 -30.55
N LEU A 509 -7.80 -34.34 -29.33
CA LEU A 509 -7.44 -35.72 -28.97
C LEU A 509 -8.64 -36.54 -28.47
N VAL A 510 -9.54 -35.91 -27.68
CA VAL A 510 -10.64 -36.62 -27.01
C VAL A 510 -11.98 -36.06 -27.40
N THR A 511 -12.29 -34.82 -27.03
CA THR A 511 -13.54 -34.12 -27.37
C THR A 511 -13.38 -32.62 -27.25
N LYS A 512 -14.05 -31.89 -28.15
CA LYS A 512 -14.01 -30.41 -28.14
C LYS A 512 -14.41 -29.85 -26.77
N GLY A 513 -13.59 -28.95 -26.26
CA GLY A 513 -13.82 -28.25 -24.99
C GLY A 513 -13.32 -28.98 -23.73
N LEU A 514 -12.65 -30.12 -23.88
CA LEU A 514 -12.02 -30.83 -22.76
C LEU A 514 -10.58 -30.34 -22.54
N SER A 515 -10.22 -30.03 -21.30
CA SER A 515 -8.85 -29.71 -20.92
C SER A 515 -8.49 -30.28 -19.55
N ILE A 516 -7.21 -30.49 -19.32
CA ILE A 516 -6.65 -30.89 -18.04
C ILE A 516 -5.68 -29.80 -17.58
N THR A 517 -5.81 -29.39 -16.32
CA THR A 517 -4.91 -28.43 -15.70
C THR A 517 -4.25 -29.05 -14.48
N GLY A 518 -2.91 -28.97 -14.42
CA GLY A 518 -2.13 -29.29 -13.23
C GLY A 518 -1.43 -28.03 -12.73
N MET A 519 -1.42 -27.79 -11.43
CA MET A 519 -0.77 -26.63 -10.82
C MET A 519 -0.04 -27.04 -9.54
N ALA A 520 1.16 -26.48 -9.36
CA ALA A 520 1.91 -26.55 -8.11
C ALA A 520 2.40 -25.14 -7.76
N ALA A 521 2.22 -24.73 -6.52
CA ALA A 521 2.75 -23.46 -6.02
C ALA A 521 3.52 -23.67 -4.73
N TYR A 522 4.63 -22.95 -4.59
CA TYR A 522 5.48 -22.97 -3.40
C TYR A 522 5.73 -21.56 -2.94
N ASP A 523 5.20 -21.22 -1.78
CA ASP A 523 5.29 -19.91 -1.16
C ASP A 523 6.17 -20.00 0.09
N THR A 524 7.06 -19.02 0.26
CA THR A 524 7.84 -18.86 1.50
C THR A 524 7.66 -17.48 2.06
N TYR A 525 7.63 -17.39 3.37
CA TYR A 525 7.59 -16.14 4.09
C TYR A 525 8.63 -16.14 5.19
N ASN A 526 9.55 -15.17 5.13
CA ASN A 526 10.62 -15.01 6.10
C ASN A 526 10.51 -13.65 6.77
N ARG A 527 10.58 -13.65 8.08
CA ARG A 527 10.53 -12.44 8.90
C ARG A 527 11.72 -12.41 9.84
N GLY A 528 12.41 -11.27 9.88
CA GLY A 528 13.47 -11.00 10.84
C GLY A 528 13.19 -9.71 11.58
N ILE A 529 13.15 -9.76 12.89
CA ILE A 529 13.03 -8.60 13.76
C ILE A 529 14.40 -8.34 14.38
N LEU A 530 14.80 -7.08 14.38
CA LEU A 530 15.93 -6.56 15.12
C LEU A 530 15.41 -5.44 16.02
N GLU A 531 15.54 -5.62 17.31
CA GLU A 531 15.12 -4.62 18.29
C GLU A 531 16.34 -4.17 19.10
N GLY A 532 16.54 -2.87 19.15
CA GLY A 532 17.47 -2.22 20.05
C GLY A 532 16.68 -1.56 21.17
N LEU A 533 16.86 -1.97 22.40
CA LEU A 533 16.21 -1.38 23.58
C LEU A 533 17.23 -0.65 24.43
N LYS A 534 16.86 0.55 24.83
CA LYS A 534 17.61 1.41 25.76
C LYS A 534 16.68 1.82 26.90
N GLN A 535 17.21 2.03 28.06
CA GLN A 535 16.48 2.60 29.17
C GLN A 535 17.30 3.76 29.74
N GLU A 536 16.66 4.88 29.95
CA GLU A 536 17.25 6.07 30.56
C GLU A 536 16.52 6.41 31.86
N GLN A 537 17.15 7.21 32.68
CA GLN A 537 16.55 7.72 33.88
C GLN A 537 15.42 8.69 33.55
N THR A 538 14.26 8.52 34.18
CA THR A 538 13.09 9.38 33.95
C THR A 538 12.54 9.95 35.24
N TYR A 539 11.80 11.04 35.13
CA TYR A 539 11.29 11.81 36.25
C TYR A 539 9.80 12.12 36.04
N TYR A 540 9.07 12.22 37.15
CA TYR A 540 7.79 12.91 37.17
C TYR A 540 7.99 14.38 37.46
N ALA A 541 7.35 15.25 36.66
CA ALA A 541 7.27 16.67 36.91
C ALA A 541 5.96 16.98 37.64
N THR A 542 6.04 17.57 38.82
CA THR A 542 4.88 17.99 39.61
C THR A 542 4.84 19.52 39.65
N VAL A 543 3.68 20.09 39.34
CA VAL A 543 3.44 21.53 39.33
C VAL A 543 3.08 21.98 40.75
N ASP A 544 3.81 22.95 41.29
CA ASP A 544 3.45 23.70 42.48
C ASP A 544 2.83 25.05 42.09
N TYR A 545 1.51 25.12 42.10
CA TYR A 545 0.76 26.34 41.73
C TYR A 545 0.89 27.47 42.76
N ASN A 546 1.36 27.19 44.00
CA ASN A 546 1.52 28.22 45.00
C ASN A 546 2.80 29.03 44.76
N ASN A 547 3.84 28.36 44.28
CA ASN A 547 5.17 28.96 44.05
C ASN A 547 5.46 29.14 42.54
N ASP A 548 4.49 28.82 41.64
CA ASP A 548 4.68 28.84 40.21
C ASP A 548 5.94 28.10 39.73
N SER A 549 6.18 26.91 40.29
CA SER A 549 7.40 26.14 40.07
C SER A 549 7.14 24.69 39.73
N LEU A 550 8.15 24.03 39.16
CA LEU A 550 8.16 22.59 38.90
C LEU A 550 9.10 21.90 39.89
N SER A 551 8.65 20.78 40.43
CA SER A 551 9.50 19.87 41.21
C SER A 551 9.62 18.53 40.48
N TYR A 552 10.77 17.90 40.59
CA TYR A 552 11.06 16.64 39.90
C TYR A 552 11.27 15.52 40.94
N SER A 553 10.55 14.43 40.76
CA SER A 553 10.76 13.19 41.49
C SER A 553 11.23 12.09 40.58
N LEU A 554 12.22 11.34 41.02
CA LEU A 554 12.76 10.23 40.26
C LEU A 554 11.66 9.16 40.03
N HIS A 555 11.32 8.85 38.76
CA HIS A 555 10.41 7.79 38.44
C HIS A 555 11.17 6.48 38.20
N ASN A 556 12.03 6.46 37.20
CA ASN A 556 12.84 5.31 36.88
C ASN A 556 14.32 5.62 37.05
N SER A 557 14.97 4.93 37.99
CA SER A 557 16.40 5.10 38.26
C SER A 557 17.30 4.19 37.43
N ALA A 558 16.71 3.16 36.79
CA ALA A 558 17.47 2.20 36.01
C ALA A 558 17.91 2.81 34.68
N THR A 559 19.18 2.68 34.37
CA THR A 559 19.74 3.00 33.07
C THR A 559 20.31 1.73 32.47
N SER A 560 20.05 1.49 31.19
CA SER A 560 20.70 0.41 30.45
C SER A 560 21.22 0.92 29.11
N PRO A 561 22.41 0.50 28.68
CA PRO A 561 22.90 0.80 27.35
C PRO A 561 21.98 0.14 26.30
N LEU A 562 22.10 0.56 25.05
CA LEU A 562 21.36 -0.03 23.95
C LEU A 562 21.70 -1.53 23.85
N THR A 563 20.73 -2.36 24.17
CA THR A 563 20.82 -3.84 24.06
C THR A 563 20.10 -4.30 22.81
N MET A 564 20.71 -5.26 22.11
CA MET A 564 20.18 -5.75 20.84
C MET A 564 19.60 -7.14 21.01
N SER A 565 18.36 -7.31 20.56
CA SER A 565 17.73 -8.61 20.45
C SER A 565 17.31 -8.89 19.00
N SER A 566 17.34 -10.14 18.60
CA SER A 566 16.88 -10.52 17.27
C SER A 566 16.00 -11.75 17.32
N TRP A 567 14.97 -11.74 16.49
CA TRP A 567 14.06 -12.85 16.34
C TRP A 567 13.82 -13.14 14.85
N ARG A 568 13.67 -14.41 14.48
CA ARG A 568 13.44 -14.83 13.11
C ARG A 568 12.36 -15.90 13.06
N SER A 569 11.49 -15.80 12.06
CA SER A 569 10.55 -16.86 11.71
C SER A 569 10.57 -17.09 10.21
N SER A 570 10.28 -18.33 9.84
CA SER A 570 10.16 -18.75 8.45
C SER A 570 9.01 -19.74 8.38
N ASN A 571 8.15 -19.57 7.39
CA ASN A 571 7.12 -20.55 7.07
C ASN A 571 7.10 -20.78 5.56
N TYR A 572 6.55 -21.93 5.16
CA TYR A 572 6.33 -22.25 3.75
C TYR A 572 4.96 -22.88 3.56
N GLN A 573 4.45 -22.77 2.35
CA GLN A 573 3.22 -23.41 1.91
C GLN A 573 3.45 -24.05 0.53
N LEU A 574 3.12 -25.32 0.40
CA LEU A 574 3.09 -26.03 -0.86
C LEU A 574 1.63 -26.32 -1.24
N TYR A 575 1.22 -25.86 -2.39
CA TYR A 575 -0.10 -26.03 -2.95
C TYR A 575 0.00 -26.88 -4.22
N VAL A 576 -0.82 -27.92 -4.32
CA VAL A 576 -0.89 -28.79 -5.51
C VAL A 576 -2.35 -28.99 -5.89
N GLN A 577 -2.66 -28.77 -7.16
CA GLN A 577 -4.00 -28.91 -7.71
C GLN A 577 -3.95 -29.64 -9.05
N GLY A 578 -4.96 -30.49 -9.29
CA GLY A 578 -5.26 -31.07 -10.59
C GLY A 578 -6.75 -30.93 -10.89
N SER A 579 -7.09 -30.56 -12.11
CA SER A 579 -8.49 -30.46 -12.54
C SER A 579 -8.70 -30.91 -13.99
N VAL A 580 -9.88 -31.44 -14.24
CA VAL A 580 -10.40 -31.73 -15.57
C VAL A 580 -11.54 -30.77 -15.83
N ASN A 581 -11.45 -30.02 -16.90
CA ASN A 581 -12.40 -28.96 -17.25
C ASN A 581 -13.06 -29.30 -18.59
N TYR A 582 -14.36 -29.04 -18.68
CA TYR A 582 -15.12 -29.18 -19.90
C TYR A 582 -15.92 -27.90 -20.15
N ALA A 583 -15.78 -27.32 -21.33
CA ALA A 583 -16.54 -26.13 -21.74
C ALA A 583 -16.89 -26.21 -23.23
N ARG A 584 -18.16 -26.37 -23.54
CA ARG A 584 -18.60 -26.48 -24.93
C ARG A 584 -19.97 -25.85 -25.16
N THR A 585 -20.12 -25.17 -26.30
CA THR A 585 -21.38 -24.60 -26.75
C THR A 585 -22.05 -25.54 -27.77
N PHE A 586 -23.29 -25.90 -27.49
CA PHE A 586 -24.15 -26.70 -28.38
C PHE A 586 -25.32 -25.83 -28.85
N GLY A 587 -25.20 -25.22 -30.01
CA GLY A 587 -26.20 -24.28 -30.52
C GLY A 587 -26.36 -23.07 -29.58
N LYS A 588 -27.49 -22.98 -28.87
CA LYS A 588 -27.79 -21.92 -27.90
C LYS A 588 -27.44 -22.31 -26.44
N HIS A 589 -26.97 -23.53 -26.20
CA HIS A 589 -26.70 -24.06 -24.88
C HIS A 589 -25.20 -24.10 -24.62
N ASN A 590 -24.76 -23.47 -23.52
CA ASN A 590 -23.38 -23.53 -23.02
C ASN A 590 -23.34 -24.54 -21.87
N VAL A 591 -22.51 -25.57 -22.02
CA VAL A 591 -22.29 -26.58 -20.97
C VAL A 591 -20.89 -26.43 -20.46
N THR A 592 -20.76 -26.20 -19.15
CA THR A 592 -19.47 -26.13 -18.44
C THR A 592 -19.51 -27.07 -17.26
N GLY A 593 -18.39 -27.75 -17.01
CA GLY A 593 -18.22 -28.63 -15.85
C GLY A 593 -16.75 -28.71 -15.48
N MET A 594 -16.47 -28.94 -14.20
CA MET A 594 -15.12 -29.09 -13.68
C MET A 594 -15.11 -30.12 -12.55
N VAL A 595 -14.10 -30.97 -12.55
CA VAL A 595 -13.78 -31.86 -11.42
C VAL A 595 -12.32 -31.65 -11.08
N GLY A 596 -12.02 -31.44 -9.82
CA GLY A 596 -10.67 -31.18 -9.39
C GLY A 596 -10.34 -31.70 -8.00
N VAL A 597 -9.07 -31.82 -7.72
CA VAL A 597 -8.50 -32.17 -6.41
C VAL A 597 -7.42 -31.18 -6.06
N GLN A 598 -7.40 -30.77 -4.80
CA GLN A 598 -6.45 -29.82 -4.24
C GLN A 598 -5.86 -30.36 -2.96
N LYS A 599 -4.57 -30.11 -2.73
CA LYS A 599 -3.87 -30.40 -1.49
C LYS A 599 -2.98 -29.23 -1.10
N VAL A 600 -3.07 -28.81 0.15
CA VAL A 600 -2.21 -27.77 0.74
C VAL A 600 -1.39 -28.41 1.85
N LEU A 601 -0.09 -28.17 1.84
CA LEU A 601 0.89 -28.60 2.85
C LEU A 601 1.64 -27.36 3.31
N GLY A 602 1.83 -27.19 4.60
CA GLY A 602 2.60 -26.07 5.13
C GLY A 602 3.27 -26.42 6.44
N ASP A 603 4.29 -25.66 6.82
CA ASP A 603 4.94 -25.66 8.11
C ASP A 603 5.08 -24.22 8.61
N ASP A 604 4.61 -23.97 9.82
CA ASP A 604 4.75 -22.69 10.51
C ASP A 604 5.79 -22.87 11.62
N SER A 605 7.06 -22.57 11.30
CA SER A 605 8.19 -22.67 12.24
C SER A 605 8.19 -21.60 13.34
N GLY A 606 7.24 -20.67 13.32
CA GLY A 606 7.12 -19.57 14.29
C GLY A 606 6.30 -19.90 15.53
N ARG A 607 5.65 -21.07 15.59
CA ARG A 607 4.92 -21.53 16.78
C ARG A 607 5.78 -22.47 17.59
N ASP A 608 5.72 -22.28 18.90
CA ASP A 608 6.42 -23.01 19.96
C ASP A 608 6.59 -24.50 19.63
N SER A 609 7.76 -25.06 19.92
CA SER A 609 8.22 -26.40 19.57
C SER A 609 7.32 -27.58 20.02
N LEU A 610 6.23 -27.31 20.72
CA LEU A 610 5.22 -28.25 21.19
C LEU A 610 3.98 -28.38 20.29
N GLN A 611 3.80 -27.50 19.29
CA GLN A 611 2.67 -27.56 18.36
C GLN A 611 3.13 -27.50 16.90
N ARG A 612 3.86 -28.51 16.46
CA ARG A 612 4.02 -28.78 15.02
C ARG A 612 2.69 -29.34 14.49
N TYR A 613 1.76 -28.45 14.23
CA TYR A 613 0.62 -28.80 13.39
C TYR A 613 1.11 -28.88 11.96
N ARG A 614 1.44 -30.08 11.50
CA ARG A 614 1.35 -30.39 10.09
C ARG A 614 -0.12 -30.15 9.73
N TYR A 615 -0.41 -29.06 9.03
CA TYR A 615 -1.68 -28.96 8.34
C TYR A 615 -1.70 -30.04 7.28
N GLY A 616 -2.12 -31.23 7.72
CA GLY A 616 -2.36 -32.37 6.86
C GLY A 616 -3.55 -32.04 5.99
N GLY A 617 -3.27 -31.83 4.72
CA GLY A 617 -4.11 -31.31 3.70
C GLY A 617 -5.59 -31.62 3.80
N ALA A 618 -6.39 -30.60 3.77
CA ALA A 618 -7.75 -30.73 3.33
C ALA A 618 -7.73 -31.21 1.87
N ARG A 619 -8.28 -32.40 1.63
CA ARG A 619 -8.56 -32.85 0.26
C ARG A 619 -9.91 -32.27 -0.11
N HIS A 620 -9.95 -31.27 -0.98
CA HIS A 620 -11.19 -30.80 -1.52
C HIS A 620 -11.38 -31.43 -2.92
N ILE A 621 -12.48 -32.14 -3.08
CA ILE A 621 -12.94 -32.62 -4.41
C ILE A 621 -14.01 -31.64 -4.85
N PHE A 622 -13.82 -31.02 -6.01
CA PHE A 622 -14.78 -30.09 -6.60
C PHE A 622 -15.52 -30.79 -7.75
N ILE A 623 -16.82 -30.66 -7.82
CA ILE A 623 -17.66 -31.18 -8.91
C ILE A 623 -18.44 -30.02 -9.50
#